data_4e91a52b492db3af898ff60ef60e5a67
#
_entry.id   4e91a52b492db3af898ff60ef60e5a67
#
_cell.length_a   1.000
_cell.length_b   1.000
_cell.length_c   1.000
_cell.angle_alpha   90.00
_cell.angle_beta   90.00
_cell.angle_gamma   90.00
#
_symmetry.space_group_name_H-M   'P 1'
#
loop_
_entity.id
_entity.type
_entity.pdbx_description
1 polymer ?
#
loop_
_entity_poly.entity_id
_entity_poly.type
_entity_poly.pdbx_seq_one_letter_code
_entity_poly.pdbx_strand_id
1 'polypeptide(L)'
;LTITIVANMTSNYSESLGNIASVQKVFRNRKVYTIRSRESLKNAIMTQSGLYEDLKTEIDGAVQKKVTEESNASNCRALEGGYMNTSGTTYIRNSSFYVTDAISCESFVSQPRFHNNLYMATNYAKENGLNVQNHADQVGLMPYQYEYDKSLKTYSITIDLEMVGKDDNFQEEAEAEEKAERVCML
;
A
#
# COMPACT_ATOMS: atom_id res chain seq x y z
N LEU A 1 3.46 11.96 -18.98
CA LEU A 1 3.47 12.97 -17.91
C LEU A 1 4.22 12.41 -16.70
N THR A 2 5.18 13.16 -16.15
CA THR A 2 5.86 12.76 -14.91
C THR A 2 5.76 13.89 -13.90
N ILE A 3 5.38 13.53 -12.66
CA ILE A 3 5.25 14.47 -11.55
C ILE A 3 6.11 13.94 -10.41
N THR A 4 6.96 14.77 -9.83
CA THR A 4 7.73 14.45 -8.63
C THR A 4 7.13 15.18 -7.43
N ILE A 5 6.90 14.42 -6.36
CA ILE A 5 6.18 14.88 -5.18
C ILE A 5 7.08 14.73 -3.96
N VAL A 6 7.06 15.75 -3.09
CA VAL A 6 7.61 15.68 -1.73
C VAL A 6 6.47 15.86 -0.76
N ALA A 7 6.26 14.86 0.09
CA ALA A 7 5.15 14.86 1.04
C ALA A 7 5.59 14.30 2.40
N ASN A 8 4.98 14.83 3.46
CA ASN A 8 5.18 14.31 4.81
C ASN A 8 4.27 13.10 5.03
N MET A 9 4.85 11.90 5.13
CA MET A 9 4.10 10.66 5.24
C MET A 9 4.79 9.63 6.13
N THR A 10 4.00 8.69 6.63
CA THR A 10 4.50 7.53 7.38
C THR A 10 5.15 6.51 6.45
N SER A 11 6.08 5.74 6.99
CA SER A 11 6.64 4.55 6.33
C SER A 11 5.73 3.33 6.47
N ASN A 12 5.89 2.36 5.59
CA ASN A 12 5.32 1.03 5.81
C ASN A 12 6.11 0.29 6.88
N TYR A 13 5.43 -0.61 7.57
CA TYR A 13 6.09 -1.59 8.42
C TYR A 13 6.64 -2.74 7.58
N SER A 14 7.80 -3.27 7.97
CA SER A 14 8.25 -4.58 7.56
C SER A 14 7.49 -5.66 8.34
N GLU A 15 7.65 -6.92 7.96
CA GLU A 15 7.11 -8.03 8.75
C GLU A 15 7.62 -7.96 10.18
N SER A 16 6.70 -8.07 11.13
CA SER A 16 7.05 -8.09 12.55
C SER A 16 7.42 -9.50 12.99
N LEU A 17 8.51 -9.62 13.72
CA LEU A 17 8.89 -10.85 14.41
C LEU A 17 8.35 -10.76 15.85
N GLY A 18 7.22 -11.42 16.10
CA GLY A 18 6.57 -11.40 17.41
C GLY A 18 6.14 -10.00 17.83
N ASN A 19 6.66 -9.50 18.96
CA ASN A 19 6.27 -8.22 19.56
C ASN A 19 7.11 -7.02 19.08
N ILE A 20 7.87 -7.16 18.01
CA ILE A 20 8.71 -6.11 17.45
C ILE A 20 8.28 -5.80 16.03
N ALA A 21 7.82 -4.58 15.78
CA ALA A 21 7.51 -4.08 14.46
C ALA A 21 8.53 -3.00 14.04
N SER A 22 9.13 -3.16 12.89
CA SER A 22 10.08 -2.21 12.32
C SER A 22 9.56 -1.58 11.05
N VAL A 23 9.99 -0.35 10.74
CA VAL A 23 9.68 0.30 9.47
C VAL A 23 10.54 -0.25 8.34
N GLN A 24 10.01 -0.24 7.12
CA GLN A 24 10.79 -0.60 5.94
C GLN A 24 11.91 0.40 5.69
N LYS A 25 13.09 -0.11 5.37
CA LYS A 25 14.33 0.68 5.23
C LYS A 25 15.10 0.30 3.98
N VAL A 26 15.84 1.27 3.47
CA VAL A 26 16.87 1.06 2.45
C VAL A 26 18.20 1.66 2.94
N PHE A 27 19.27 0.93 2.71
CA PHE A 27 20.62 1.38 3.00
C PHE A 27 21.29 1.93 1.74
N ARG A 28 21.66 3.22 1.77
CA ARG A 28 22.36 3.89 0.67
C ARG A 28 23.43 4.83 1.23
N ASN A 29 24.59 4.87 0.62
CA ASN A 29 25.67 5.80 0.97
C ASN A 29 26.00 5.79 2.49
N ARG A 30 26.07 4.61 3.12
CA ARG A 30 26.32 4.42 4.55
C ARG A 30 25.28 5.05 5.48
N LYS A 31 24.07 5.33 4.98
CA LYS A 31 22.96 5.86 5.74
C LYS A 31 21.70 4.99 5.53
N VAL A 32 20.83 4.99 6.51
CA VAL A 32 19.55 4.31 6.46
C VAL A 32 18.48 5.34 6.11
N TYR A 33 17.59 4.98 5.17
CA TYR A 33 16.43 5.76 4.78
C TYR A 33 15.18 4.91 4.97
N THR A 34 14.06 5.54 5.29
CA THR A 34 12.78 4.85 5.41
C THR A 34 12.01 4.89 4.10
N ILE A 35 11.15 3.89 3.90
CA ILE A 35 10.41 3.72 2.67
C ILE A 35 8.92 3.63 2.95
N ARG A 36 8.12 4.23 2.05
CA ARG A 36 6.76 3.80 1.78
C ARG A 36 6.73 3.18 0.39
N SER A 37 6.30 1.92 0.31
CA SER A 37 6.39 1.15 -0.93
C SER A 37 5.48 1.70 -2.02
N ARG A 38 5.90 1.56 -3.26
CA ARG A 38 5.12 1.92 -4.45
C ARG A 38 3.79 1.18 -4.50
N GLU A 39 3.72 -0.06 -4.03
CA GLU A 39 2.48 -0.84 -3.96
C GLU A 39 1.48 -0.20 -3.01
N SER A 40 1.94 0.24 -1.82
CA SER A 40 1.12 0.96 -0.86
C SER A 40 0.62 2.30 -1.42
N LEU A 41 1.50 3.05 -2.10
CA LEU A 41 1.14 4.32 -2.74
C LEU A 41 0.15 4.11 -3.87
N LYS A 42 0.41 3.15 -4.76
CA LYS A 42 -0.47 2.82 -5.88
C LYS A 42 -1.85 2.40 -5.40
N ASN A 43 -1.92 1.53 -4.39
CA ASN A 43 -3.19 1.15 -3.80
C ASN A 43 -3.93 2.35 -3.18
N ALA A 44 -3.22 3.25 -2.51
CA ALA A 44 -3.82 4.46 -1.95
C ALA A 44 -4.38 5.39 -3.04
N ILE A 45 -3.66 5.58 -4.15
CA ILE A 45 -4.11 6.34 -5.31
C ILE A 45 -5.40 5.72 -5.86
N MET A 46 -5.37 4.44 -6.23
CA MET A 46 -6.52 3.74 -6.81
C MET A 46 -7.76 3.76 -5.92
N THR A 47 -7.56 3.67 -4.59
CA THR A 47 -8.66 3.67 -3.62
C THR A 47 -9.23 5.07 -3.43
N GLN A 48 -8.37 6.07 -3.23
CA GLN A 48 -8.81 7.44 -2.90
C GLN A 48 -9.37 8.18 -4.11
N SER A 49 -8.91 7.86 -5.30
CA SER A 49 -9.43 8.42 -6.55
C SER A 49 -10.76 7.79 -7.00
N GLY A 50 -11.23 6.71 -6.36
CA GLY A 50 -12.42 5.98 -6.79
C GLY A 50 -12.21 5.05 -8.00
N LEU A 51 -10.97 4.91 -8.49
CA LEU A 51 -10.67 4.02 -9.63
C LEU A 51 -10.98 2.55 -9.36
N TYR A 52 -11.11 2.13 -8.09
CA TYR A 52 -11.48 0.75 -7.74
C TYR A 52 -13.00 0.51 -7.62
N GLU A 53 -13.85 1.50 -7.81
CA GLU A 53 -15.30 1.34 -7.62
C GLU A 53 -15.94 0.33 -8.57
N ASP A 54 -15.41 0.20 -9.79
CA ASP A 54 -15.87 -0.76 -10.80
C ASP A 54 -15.08 -2.07 -10.83
N LEU A 55 -14.20 -2.31 -9.83
CA LEU A 55 -13.36 -3.50 -9.77
C LEU A 55 -14.19 -4.78 -9.65
N LYS A 56 -14.05 -5.67 -10.63
CA LYS A 56 -14.55 -7.04 -10.58
C LYS A 56 -13.40 -8.01 -10.40
N THR A 57 -13.63 -9.03 -9.60
CA THR A 57 -12.63 -10.07 -9.31
C THR A 57 -13.19 -11.46 -9.55
N GLU A 58 -12.31 -12.41 -9.82
CA GLU A 58 -12.61 -13.83 -9.95
C GLU A 58 -11.51 -14.67 -9.31
N ILE A 59 -11.76 -15.95 -9.12
CA ILE A 59 -10.79 -16.89 -8.52
C ILE A 59 -10.42 -17.93 -9.54
N ASP A 60 -9.11 -18.00 -9.84
CA ASP A 60 -8.49 -19.09 -10.59
C ASP A 60 -7.13 -19.38 -9.93
N GLY A 61 -7.15 -20.32 -8.97
CA GLY A 61 -6.02 -20.55 -8.05
C GLY A 61 -5.80 -19.42 -7.05
N ALA A 62 -5.65 -18.19 -7.52
CA ALA A 62 -5.59 -16.95 -6.72
C ALA A 62 -6.69 -15.98 -7.14
N VAL A 63 -6.99 -15.02 -6.27
CA VAL A 63 -7.90 -13.91 -6.63
C VAL A 63 -7.21 -13.01 -7.65
N GLN A 64 -7.85 -12.77 -8.79
CA GLN A 64 -7.37 -11.92 -9.86
C GLN A 64 -8.46 -10.96 -10.36
N LYS A 65 -8.07 -9.95 -11.10
CA LYS A 65 -9.01 -9.03 -11.75
C LYS A 65 -9.74 -9.78 -12.87
N LYS A 66 -11.06 -9.67 -12.88
CA LYS A 66 -11.86 -10.23 -13.97
C LYS A 66 -11.76 -9.36 -15.21
N VAL A 67 -11.37 -9.96 -16.33
CA VAL A 67 -11.21 -9.28 -17.62
C VAL A 67 -11.91 -10.08 -18.71
N THR A 68 -12.74 -9.42 -19.48
CA THR A 68 -13.49 -10.01 -20.62
C THR A 68 -13.55 -8.98 -21.76
N GLU A 69 -14.06 -9.38 -22.94
CA GLU A 69 -14.35 -8.44 -24.04
C GLU A 69 -15.30 -7.32 -23.59
N GLU A 70 -16.28 -7.62 -22.74
CA GLU A 70 -17.26 -6.65 -22.24
C GLU A 70 -16.74 -5.82 -21.05
N SER A 71 -15.64 -6.23 -20.40
CA SER A 71 -15.06 -5.57 -19.23
C SER A 71 -13.54 -5.60 -19.32
N ASN A 72 -12.98 -4.59 -19.92
CA ASN A 72 -11.55 -4.40 -20.16
C ASN A 72 -11.10 -2.97 -19.81
N ALA A 73 -9.84 -2.60 -20.06
CA ALA A 73 -9.34 -1.30 -19.63
C ALA A 73 -9.96 -0.10 -20.37
N SER A 74 -10.65 -0.31 -21.49
CA SER A 74 -11.35 0.78 -22.17
C SER A 74 -12.57 1.28 -21.38
N ASN A 75 -13.25 0.38 -20.65
CA ASN A 75 -14.51 0.65 -19.96
C ASN A 75 -14.50 0.37 -18.44
N CYS A 76 -13.40 -0.15 -17.89
CA CYS A 76 -13.23 -0.43 -16.46
C CYS A 76 -12.01 0.32 -15.92
N ARG A 77 -12.28 1.36 -15.10
CA ARG A 77 -11.23 2.24 -14.51
C ARG A 77 -10.28 1.48 -13.58
N ALA A 78 -10.75 0.44 -12.90
CA ALA A 78 -9.93 -0.36 -12.00
C ALA A 78 -8.79 -1.10 -12.72
N LEU A 79 -8.86 -1.27 -14.02
CA LEU A 79 -7.85 -1.91 -14.83
C LEU A 79 -6.69 -0.99 -15.25
N GLU A 80 -6.78 0.32 -14.97
CA GLU A 80 -5.67 1.26 -15.19
C GLU A 80 -4.41 0.88 -14.41
N GLY A 81 -4.58 0.28 -13.25
CA GLY A 81 -3.45 -0.25 -12.46
C GLY A 81 -2.73 -1.46 -13.09
N GLY A 82 -3.12 -1.86 -14.30
CA GLY A 82 -2.64 -3.09 -14.94
C GLY A 82 -3.33 -4.34 -14.42
N TYR A 83 -3.21 -5.43 -15.17
CA TYR A 83 -3.78 -6.73 -14.81
C TYR A 83 -3.01 -7.89 -15.44
N MET A 84 -3.16 -9.03 -14.82
CA MET A 84 -2.88 -10.35 -15.37
C MET A 84 -4.07 -11.22 -15.04
N ASN A 85 -4.72 -11.76 -16.06
CA ASN A 85 -5.84 -12.68 -15.93
C ASN A 85 -5.46 -13.97 -16.65
N THR A 86 -5.57 -15.09 -15.95
CA THR A 86 -5.18 -16.43 -16.44
C THR A 86 -6.37 -17.36 -16.59
N SER A 87 -7.58 -16.89 -16.32
CA SER A 87 -8.81 -17.67 -16.43
C SER A 87 -9.18 -17.87 -17.90
N GLY A 88 -8.91 -19.07 -18.42
CA GLY A 88 -9.10 -19.37 -19.85
C GLY A 88 -7.97 -18.83 -20.72
N THR A 89 -8.22 -17.81 -21.54
CA THR A 89 -7.18 -17.15 -22.33
C THR A 89 -6.40 -16.18 -21.41
N THR A 90 -5.07 -16.27 -21.44
CA THR A 90 -4.23 -15.37 -20.64
C THR A 90 -4.17 -13.99 -21.25
N TYR A 91 -4.63 -12.99 -20.51
CA TYR A 91 -4.52 -11.59 -20.84
C TYR A 91 -3.58 -10.87 -19.88
N ILE A 92 -2.69 -10.05 -20.42
CA ILE A 92 -1.75 -9.25 -19.63
C ILE A 92 -1.79 -7.81 -20.15
N ARG A 93 -1.89 -6.85 -19.23
CA ARG A 93 -1.78 -5.42 -19.53
C ARG A 93 -0.92 -4.74 -18.47
N ASN A 94 0.04 -3.96 -18.93
CA ASN A 94 0.79 -3.09 -18.05
C ASN A 94 -0.09 -1.97 -17.48
N SER A 95 0.34 -1.40 -16.37
CA SER A 95 -0.31 -0.22 -15.79
C SER A 95 -0.11 0.99 -16.70
N SER A 96 -1.13 1.82 -16.86
CA SER A 96 -1.01 3.13 -17.53
C SER A 96 -0.26 4.16 -16.68
N PHE A 97 0.00 3.88 -15.41
CA PHE A 97 0.80 4.75 -14.55
C PHE A 97 1.75 3.96 -13.66
N TYR A 98 2.87 4.56 -13.36
CA TYR A 98 3.93 3.99 -12.55
C TYR A 98 4.23 4.90 -11.37
N VAL A 99 4.43 4.32 -10.20
CA VAL A 99 4.77 5.02 -8.97
C VAL A 99 6.09 4.48 -8.47
N THR A 100 7.02 5.35 -8.07
CA THR A 100 8.24 4.92 -7.39
C THR A 100 8.00 4.73 -5.91
N ASP A 101 8.89 4.02 -5.22
CA ASP A 101 8.91 4.04 -3.76
C ASP A 101 9.11 5.48 -3.25
N ALA A 102 8.40 5.84 -2.19
CA ALA A 102 8.65 7.09 -1.48
C ALA A 102 9.78 6.87 -0.48
N ILE A 103 10.89 7.55 -0.69
CA ILE A 103 12.10 7.43 0.13
C ILE A 103 12.26 8.70 0.95
N SER A 104 12.59 8.57 2.24
CA SER A 104 12.81 9.73 3.11
C SER A 104 13.93 10.63 2.59
N CYS A 105 13.72 11.95 2.67
CA CYS A 105 14.71 12.95 2.29
C CYS A 105 15.87 13.00 3.29
N GLU A 106 15.64 12.57 4.53
CA GLU A 106 16.62 12.55 5.61
C GLU A 106 16.94 11.11 6.03
N SER A 107 18.13 10.93 6.60
CA SER A 107 18.53 9.64 7.13
C SER A 107 17.74 9.33 8.41
N PHE A 108 17.33 8.08 8.53
CA PHE A 108 16.56 7.58 9.66
C PHE A 108 17.47 7.18 10.81
N VAL A 109 17.09 7.61 12.01
CA VAL A 109 17.67 7.12 13.27
C VAL A 109 16.58 6.34 14.00
N SER A 110 16.82 5.06 14.27
CA SER A 110 15.86 4.20 14.94
C SER A 110 15.59 4.68 16.36
N GLN A 111 14.34 4.92 16.67
CA GLN A 111 13.85 5.27 18.00
C GLN A 111 12.65 4.38 18.31
N PRO A 112 12.88 3.14 18.78
CA PRO A 112 11.79 2.23 19.09
C PRO A 112 10.95 2.78 20.25
N ARG A 113 9.62 2.70 20.08
CA ARG A 113 8.66 3.03 21.12
C ARG A 113 8.19 1.77 21.79
N PHE A 114 8.27 1.76 23.11
CA PHE A 114 7.77 0.67 23.93
C PHE A 114 6.32 0.96 24.36
N HIS A 115 5.47 -0.04 24.22
CA HIS A 115 4.08 -0.02 24.67
C HIS A 115 3.74 -1.28 25.43
N ASN A 116 2.77 -1.19 26.32
CA ASN A 116 2.13 -2.33 26.95
C ASN A 116 0.68 -1.98 27.28
N ASN A 117 -0.08 -3.00 27.66
CA ASN A 117 -1.46 -2.89 28.11
C ASN A 117 -1.58 -2.75 29.65
N LEU A 118 -0.62 -2.06 30.28
CA LEU A 118 -0.47 -2.00 31.74
C LEU A 118 -1.75 -1.56 32.47
N TYR A 119 -2.47 -0.57 31.92
CA TYR A 119 -3.72 -0.11 32.55
C TYR A 119 -4.77 -1.22 32.65
N MET A 120 -5.00 -1.95 31.56
CA MET A 120 -5.96 -3.07 31.52
C MET A 120 -5.51 -4.22 32.43
N ALA A 121 -4.23 -4.60 32.36
CA ALA A 121 -3.65 -5.64 33.20
C ALA A 121 -3.74 -5.28 34.71
N THR A 122 -3.53 -4.01 35.07
CA THR A 122 -3.68 -3.54 36.44
C THR A 122 -5.11 -3.61 36.94
N ASN A 123 -6.10 -3.26 36.11
CA ASN A 123 -7.49 -3.35 36.50
C ASN A 123 -7.92 -4.82 36.70
N TYR A 124 -7.56 -5.68 35.77
CA TYR A 124 -7.81 -7.13 35.91
C TYR A 124 -7.16 -7.70 37.18
N ALA A 125 -5.91 -7.33 37.44
CA ALA A 125 -5.19 -7.76 38.65
C ALA A 125 -5.92 -7.34 39.94
N LYS A 126 -6.40 -6.08 40.03
CA LYS A 126 -7.17 -5.59 41.18
C LYS A 126 -8.46 -6.37 41.39
N GLU A 127 -9.22 -6.66 40.33
CA GLU A 127 -10.46 -7.41 40.39
C GLU A 127 -10.24 -8.87 40.84
N ASN A 128 -9.08 -9.44 40.53
CA ASN A 128 -8.76 -10.83 40.81
C ASN A 128 -7.77 -11.01 42.00
N GLY A 129 -7.46 -9.96 42.74
CA GLY A 129 -6.56 -10.03 43.89
C GLY A 129 -5.11 -10.40 43.54
N LEU A 130 -4.67 -10.10 42.29
CA LEU A 130 -3.34 -10.42 41.77
C LEU A 130 -2.41 -9.21 41.86
N ASN A 131 -1.12 -9.46 41.89
CA ASN A 131 -0.08 -8.44 41.76
C ASN A 131 0.54 -8.49 40.38
N VAL A 132 0.48 -7.36 39.65
CA VAL A 132 0.95 -7.27 38.23
C VAL A 132 2.44 -7.61 38.11
N GLN A 133 3.28 -7.24 39.06
CA GLN A 133 4.71 -7.49 38.98
C GLN A 133 5.08 -8.96 39.18
N ASN A 134 4.34 -9.65 40.05
CA ASN A 134 4.62 -11.04 40.39
C ASN A 134 3.88 -12.06 39.48
N HIS A 135 2.85 -11.59 38.77
CA HIS A 135 1.94 -12.46 37.97
C HIS A 135 1.69 -11.88 36.58
N ALA A 136 2.74 -11.34 35.94
CA ALA A 136 2.62 -10.66 34.64
C ALA A 136 2.00 -11.52 33.53
N ASP A 137 2.28 -12.82 33.53
CA ASP A 137 1.71 -13.82 32.63
C ASP A 137 0.22 -14.08 32.90
N GLN A 138 -0.18 -14.10 34.17
CA GLN A 138 -1.57 -14.37 34.59
C GLN A 138 -2.49 -13.16 34.36
N VAL A 139 -1.95 -11.94 34.48
CA VAL A 139 -2.70 -10.70 34.22
C VAL A 139 -2.71 -10.29 32.75
N GLY A 140 -2.11 -11.10 31.87
CA GLY A 140 -2.10 -10.84 30.43
C GLY A 140 -1.32 -9.58 30.04
N LEU A 141 -0.23 -9.30 30.74
CA LEU A 141 0.65 -8.18 30.37
C LEU A 141 1.38 -8.49 29.06
N MET A 142 1.14 -7.69 28.02
CA MET A 142 1.69 -7.91 26.68
C MET A 142 2.53 -6.69 26.24
N PRO A 143 3.82 -6.68 26.50
CA PRO A 143 4.72 -5.65 26.02
C PRO A 143 5.00 -5.82 24.53
N TYR A 144 5.08 -4.69 23.81
CA TYR A 144 5.51 -4.67 22.41
C TYR A 144 6.33 -3.41 22.10
N GLN A 145 7.18 -3.51 21.10
CA GLN A 145 7.97 -2.40 20.58
C GLN A 145 7.65 -2.17 19.13
N TYR A 146 7.60 -0.91 18.72
CA TYR A 146 7.52 -0.55 17.32
C TYR A 146 8.39 0.68 17.02
N GLU A 147 8.96 0.68 15.83
CA GLU A 147 9.56 1.88 15.26
C GLU A 147 8.45 2.76 14.67
N TYR A 148 8.65 4.05 14.72
CA TYR A 148 7.76 5.01 14.10
C TYR A 148 8.56 5.96 13.23
N ASP A 149 8.11 6.17 12.01
CA ASP A 149 8.65 7.18 11.13
C ASP A 149 7.51 7.95 10.45
N LYS A 150 7.60 9.25 10.52
CA LYS A 150 6.83 10.21 9.74
C LYS A 150 7.79 11.32 9.33
N SER A 151 8.12 11.35 8.06
CA SER A 151 9.16 12.22 7.50
C SER A 151 8.78 12.71 6.11
N LEU A 152 9.47 13.73 5.63
CA LEU A 152 9.38 14.14 4.24
C LEU A 152 9.97 13.03 3.36
N LYS A 153 9.17 12.56 2.40
CA LYS A 153 9.57 11.56 1.42
C LYS A 153 9.35 12.09 0.01
N THR A 154 10.21 11.69 -0.88
CA THR A 154 10.09 11.99 -2.31
C THR A 154 9.75 10.74 -3.10
N TYR A 155 8.83 10.89 -4.05
CA TYR A 155 8.46 9.87 -5.02
C TYR A 155 8.01 10.51 -6.33
N SER A 156 7.92 9.72 -7.38
CA SER A 156 7.43 10.18 -8.68
C SER A 156 6.29 9.31 -9.18
N ILE A 157 5.34 9.94 -9.84
CA ILE A 157 4.28 9.30 -10.60
C ILE A 157 4.54 9.59 -12.08
N THR A 158 4.56 8.57 -12.91
CA THR A 158 4.64 8.71 -14.37
C THR A 158 3.40 8.10 -14.98
N ILE A 159 2.64 8.89 -15.74
CA ILE A 159 1.43 8.49 -16.44
C ILE A 159 1.76 8.40 -17.94
N ASP A 160 1.52 7.25 -18.52
CA ASP A 160 1.56 7.01 -19.96
C ASP A 160 0.20 7.39 -20.55
N LEU A 161 0.12 8.60 -21.13
CA LEU A 161 -1.12 9.16 -21.64
C LEU A 161 -1.70 8.37 -22.83
N GLU A 162 -0.86 7.64 -23.56
CA GLU A 162 -1.29 6.82 -24.68
C GLU A 162 -1.94 5.50 -24.20
N MET A 163 -1.54 5.03 -23.03
CA MET A 163 -2.08 3.80 -22.44
C MET A 163 -3.33 4.01 -21.60
N VAL A 164 -3.64 5.23 -21.17
CA VAL A 164 -4.84 5.50 -20.37
C VAL A 164 -6.08 5.18 -21.18
N GLY A 165 -6.96 4.33 -20.62
CA GLY A 165 -8.21 3.91 -21.25
C GLY A 165 -8.04 3.03 -22.50
N LYS A 166 -6.84 2.51 -22.78
CA LYS A 166 -6.59 1.65 -23.93
C LYS A 166 -6.33 0.21 -23.51
N ASP A 167 -6.91 -0.72 -24.24
CA ASP A 167 -6.66 -2.15 -24.05
C ASP A 167 -6.29 -2.83 -25.38
N ASP A 168 -5.00 -3.10 -25.54
CA ASP A 168 -4.48 -3.71 -26.77
C ASP A 168 -4.90 -5.19 -26.94
N ASN A 169 -5.26 -5.89 -25.85
CA ASN A 169 -5.73 -7.27 -25.95
C ASN A 169 -7.06 -7.38 -26.69
N PHE A 170 -7.90 -6.34 -26.60
CA PHE A 170 -9.23 -6.28 -27.23
C PHE A 170 -9.29 -5.25 -28.36
N GLN A 171 -8.21 -4.50 -28.60
CA GLN A 171 -8.15 -3.42 -29.58
C GLN A 171 -9.20 -2.34 -29.33
N GLU A 172 -9.48 -2.05 -28.06
CA GLU A 172 -10.48 -1.09 -27.59
C GLU A 172 -9.83 0.09 -26.88
N GLU A 173 -10.50 1.23 -26.95
CA GLU A 173 -10.05 2.48 -26.39
C GLU A 173 -11.23 3.30 -25.87
N ALA A 174 -11.06 3.91 -24.70
CA ALA A 174 -12.04 4.80 -24.11
C ALA A 174 -12.13 6.13 -24.89
N GLU A 175 -13.30 6.78 -24.80
CA GLU A 175 -13.51 8.12 -25.36
C GLU A 175 -12.56 9.15 -24.75
N ALA A 176 -12.24 10.20 -25.48
CA ALA A 176 -11.26 11.21 -25.07
C ALA A 176 -11.63 11.89 -23.74
N GLU A 177 -12.91 12.12 -23.49
CA GLU A 177 -13.39 12.71 -22.22
C GLU A 177 -13.13 11.79 -21.02
N GLU A 178 -13.43 10.49 -21.17
CA GLU A 178 -13.18 9.48 -20.15
C GLU A 178 -11.67 9.34 -19.84
N LYS A 179 -10.82 9.36 -20.87
CA LYS A 179 -9.37 9.35 -20.70
C LYS A 179 -8.89 10.56 -19.92
N ALA A 180 -9.38 11.75 -20.25
CA ALA A 180 -9.02 12.98 -19.56
C ALA A 180 -9.45 12.94 -18.08
N GLU A 181 -10.66 12.42 -17.80
CA GLU A 181 -11.14 12.23 -16.43
C GLU A 181 -10.22 11.29 -15.65
N ARG A 182 -9.86 10.13 -16.21
CA ARG A 182 -8.94 9.17 -15.57
C ARG A 182 -7.58 9.78 -15.26
N VAL A 183 -7.02 10.59 -16.15
CA VAL A 183 -5.76 11.30 -15.92
C VAL A 183 -5.90 12.30 -14.74
N CYS A 184 -7.04 12.95 -14.62
CA CYS A 184 -7.31 13.86 -13.48
C CYS A 184 -7.50 13.11 -12.15
N MET A 185 -7.96 11.85 -12.19
CA MET A 185 -8.11 11.01 -11.00
C MET A 185 -6.77 10.45 -10.49
N LEU A 186 -5.80 10.28 -11.38
CA LEU A 186 -4.46 9.78 -11.07
C LEU A 186 -3.54 10.88 -10.51
#